data_f53b3ae4985f3c2ca285682765d0d77c
#
_entry.id   f53b3ae4985f3c2ca285682765d0d77c
#
_cell.length_a   1.000
_cell.length_b   1.000
_cell.length_c   1.000
_cell.angle_alpha   90.00
_cell.angle_beta   90.00
_cell.angle_gamma   90.00
#
_symmetry.space_group_name_H-M   'P 1'
#
loop_
_entity.id
_entity.type
_entity.pdbx_description
1 polymer ?
#
loop_
_entity_poly.entity_id
_entity_poly.type
_entity_poly.pdbx_seq_one_letter_code
_entity_poly.pdbx_strand_id
1 'polypeptide(L)'
;MDAFYASVEQRDNPALRGKPVIVGAPPTQRGVVCASSYEARKFGVRSALPSATAKRLCPEGIFVRPRMDHYREESRQIIQLVGGTGAAFEQMSIDEAYLDLSALCPAEDQDAALLKSLPLALNLKQRIRSERQLTATIGVASNKLLSKIASDYQKPDGLTLIPESEKVQFLRPLPVRALYGVGKVTEGILNGVGVETVGDLQDYPGDLRALVADVLAKKPNDVVGGERDPFLHALKAFKKALRHYGPIEDIGC
;
A
#
# COMPACT_ATOMS: atom_id res chain seq x y z
N MET A 1 -6.47 0.46 -5.85
CA MET A 1 -6.46 0.49 -7.33
C MET A 1 -5.03 0.62 -7.84
N ASP A 2 -4.75 0.23 -9.08
CA ASP A 2 -3.42 0.30 -9.66
C ASP A 2 -3.21 1.61 -10.43
N ALA A 3 -2.26 2.43 -9.97
CA ALA A 3 -1.93 3.74 -10.55
C ALA A 3 -3.17 4.59 -10.90
N PHE A 4 -4.15 4.65 -10.00
CA PHE A 4 -5.55 4.98 -10.23
C PHE A 4 -5.76 6.15 -11.20
N TYR A 5 -5.30 7.36 -10.88
CA TYR A 5 -5.54 8.51 -11.75
C TYR A 5 -4.90 8.32 -13.14
N ALA A 6 -3.68 7.81 -13.20
CA ALA A 6 -3.01 7.60 -14.47
C ALA A 6 -3.68 6.50 -15.30
N SER A 7 -4.20 5.45 -14.66
CA SER A 7 -4.95 4.39 -15.32
C SER A 7 -6.30 4.89 -15.87
N VAL A 8 -6.99 5.77 -15.13
CA VAL A 8 -8.22 6.44 -15.63
C VAL A 8 -7.90 7.28 -16.87
N GLU A 9 -6.81 8.07 -16.86
CA GLU A 9 -6.42 8.87 -18.02
C GLU A 9 -6.06 7.98 -19.23
N GLN A 10 -5.32 6.89 -19.03
CA GLN A 10 -4.96 5.95 -20.11
C GLN A 10 -6.18 5.17 -20.64
N ARG A 11 -7.17 4.88 -19.79
CA ARG A 11 -8.44 4.28 -20.20
C ARG A 11 -9.24 5.21 -21.09
N ASP A 12 -9.44 6.43 -20.62
CA ASP A 12 -10.31 7.42 -21.27
C ASP A 12 -9.71 7.99 -22.56
N ASN A 13 -8.38 8.06 -22.64
CA ASN A 13 -7.66 8.52 -23.82
C ASN A 13 -6.74 7.44 -24.37
N PRO A 14 -7.15 6.70 -25.42
CA PRO A 14 -6.33 5.63 -26.02
C PRO A 14 -4.94 6.08 -26.47
N ALA A 15 -4.77 7.38 -26.81
CA ALA A 15 -3.48 7.92 -27.22
C ALA A 15 -2.43 7.94 -26.09
N LEU A 16 -2.87 7.78 -24.83
CA LEU A 16 -2.00 7.70 -23.64
C LEU A 16 -1.62 6.28 -23.24
N ARG A 17 -2.25 5.27 -23.83
CA ARG A 17 -1.98 3.85 -23.49
C ARG A 17 -0.54 3.47 -23.80
N GLY A 18 0.11 2.81 -22.85
CA GLY A 18 1.50 2.39 -22.95
C GLY A 18 2.52 3.54 -22.88
N LYS A 19 2.08 4.78 -22.66
CA LYS A 19 2.96 5.94 -22.55
C LYS A 19 3.20 6.33 -21.08
N PRO A 20 4.34 6.97 -20.78
CA PRO A 20 4.64 7.46 -19.43
C PRO A 20 3.74 8.67 -19.07
N VAL A 21 2.59 8.40 -18.46
CA VAL A 21 1.61 9.41 -18.03
C VAL A 21 1.90 9.85 -16.60
N ILE A 22 1.93 11.16 -16.40
CA ILE A 22 2.18 11.80 -15.10
C ILE A 22 1.00 12.73 -14.81
N VAL A 23 0.17 12.35 -13.87
CA VAL A 23 -0.96 13.18 -13.43
C VAL A 23 -0.47 14.10 -12.32
N GLY A 24 -0.59 15.41 -12.53
CA GLY A 24 -0.10 16.40 -11.57
C GLY A 24 0.00 17.81 -12.15
N ALA A 25 0.69 18.68 -11.44
CA ALA A 25 0.97 20.02 -11.92
C ALA A 25 1.92 19.99 -13.13
N PRO A 26 1.79 20.92 -14.08
CA PRO A 26 2.77 21.08 -15.17
C PRO A 26 4.20 21.28 -14.63
N PRO A 27 5.23 20.78 -15.32
CA PRO A 27 6.62 20.88 -14.84
C PRO A 27 7.17 22.33 -14.83
N THR A 28 6.50 23.25 -15.52
CA THR A 28 6.80 24.69 -15.54
C THR A 28 6.19 25.46 -14.38
N GLN A 29 5.39 24.81 -13.55
CA GLN A 29 4.72 25.41 -12.39
C GLN A 29 5.17 24.72 -11.10
N ARG A 30 5.06 25.42 -9.97
CA ARG A 30 5.25 24.82 -8.66
C ARG A 30 4.14 23.78 -8.42
N GLY A 31 4.54 22.56 -8.12
CA GLY A 31 3.60 21.48 -7.80
C GLY A 31 4.24 20.12 -7.83
N VAL A 32 3.44 19.11 -7.57
CA VAL A 32 3.87 17.72 -7.40
C VAL A 32 3.11 16.78 -8.32
N VAL A 33 3.67 15.59 -8.50
CA VAL A 33 3.02 14.43 -9.10
C VAL A 33 1.96 13.90 -8.13
N CYS A 34 0.72 13.79 -8.60
CA CYS A 34 -0.37 13.14 -7.86
C CYS A 34 -0.36 11.63 -8.06
N ALA A 35 -0.20 11.19 -9.33
CA ALA A 35 -0.07 9.79 -9.69
C ALA A 35 0.78 9.64 -10.94
N SER A 36 1.42 8.47 -11.12
CA SER A 36 2.20 8.14 -12.30
C SER A 36 1.85 6.75 -12.81
N SER A 37 1.78 6.59 -14.13
CA SER A 37 1.58 5.30 -14.79
C SER A 37 2.78 4.37 -14.54
N TYR A 38 2.61 3.07 -14.75
CA TYR A 38 3.69 2.11 -14.58
C TYR A 38 4.85 2.36 -15.53
N GLU A 39 4.57 2.87 -16.73
CA GLU A 39 5.58 3.32 -17.69
C GLU A 39 6.42 4.47 -17.12
N ALA A 40 5.79 5.48 -16.51
CA ALA A 40 6.51 6.58 -15.88
C ALA A 40 7.30 6.14 -14.62
N ARG A 41 6.78 5.15 -13.88
CA ARG A 41 7.47 4.59 -12.70
C ARG A 41 8.80 3.92 -13.04
N LYS A 42 8.98 3.40 -14.26
CA LYS A 42 10.26 2.84 -14.73
C LYS A 42 11.39 3.85 -14.73
N PHE A 43 11.06 5.13 -14.89
CA PHE A 43 11.99 6.26 -14.81
C PHE A 43 12.14 6.84 -13.38
N GLY A 44 11.60 6.18 -12.37
CA GLY A 44 11.66 6.64 -10.99
C GLY A 44 10.62 7.70 -10.60
N VAL A 45 9.67 8.02 -11.49
CA VAL A 45 8.60 8.98 -11.18
C VAL A 45 7.58 8.34 -10.23
N ARG A 46 7.33 9.01 -9.09
CA ARG A 46 6.41 8.58 -8.03
C ARG A 46 5.54 9.75 -7.56
N SER A 47 4.44 9.44 -6.87
CA SER A 47 3.61 10.44 -6.20
C SER A 47 4.43 11.27 -5.22
N ALA A 48 4.01 12.51 -4.98
CA ALA A 48 4.66 13.53 -4.16
C ALA A 48 6.01 14.06 -4.72
N LEU A 49 6.53 13.52 -5.82
CA LEU A 49 7.74 14.04 -6.45
C LEU A 49 7.45 15.43 -7.07
N PRO A 50 8.35 16.44 -6.91
CA PRO A 50 8.19 17.70 -7.62
C PRO A 50 8.09 17.50 -9.14
N SER A 51 7.12 18.16 -9.80
CA SER A 51 6.87 17.97 -11.23
C SER A 51 8.08 18.32 -12.11
N ALA A 52 8.86 19.34 -11.73
CA ALA A 52 10.11 19.67 -12.42
C ALA A 52 11.15 18.53 -12.33
N THR A 53 11.22 17.84 -11.17
CA THR A 53 12.09 16.67 -11.00
C THR A 53 11.57 15.48 -11.82
N ALA A 54 10.25 15.24 -11.83
CA ALA A 54 9.63 14.20 -12.65
C ALA A 54 9.94 14.40 -14.15
N LYS A 55 9.91 15.64 -14.64
CA LYS A 55 10.26 15.97 -16.04
C LYS A 55 11.73 15.66 -16.34
N ARG A 56 12.64 15.90 -15.40
CA ARG A 56 14.07 15.55 -15.58
C ARG A 56 14.30 14.05 -15.63
N LEU A 57 13.58 13.29 -14.79
CA LEU A 57 13.69 11.83 -14.74
C LEU A 57 13.03 11.16 -15.96
N CYS A 58 11.94 11.71 -16.44
CA CYS A 58 11.18 11.20 -17.58
C CYS A 58 10.91 12.33 -18.59
N PRO A 59 11.89 12.66 -19.45
CA PRO A 59 11.76 13.75 -20.43
C PRO A 59 10.59 13.58 -21.40
N GLU A 60 10.24 12.32 -21.73
CA GLU A 60 9.10 11.97 -22.61
C GLU A 60 7.77 11.88 -21.86
N GLY A 61 7.78 12.10 -20.55
CA GLY A 61 6.59 12.04 -19.69
C GLY A 61 5.51 13.00 -20.13
N ILE A 62 4.30 12.49 -20.30
CA ILE A 62 3.10 13.24 -20.67
C ILE A 62 2.42 13.71 -19.38
N PHE A 63 2.47 15.01 -19.13
CA PHE A 63 1.83 15.62 -17.97
C PHE A 63 0.36 15.90 -18.26
N VAL A 64 -0.51 15.39 -17.40
CA VAL A 64 -1.96 15.58 -17.46
C VAL A 64 -2.42 16.26 -16.17
N ARG A 65 -3.25 17.30 -16.29
CA ARG A 65 -3.85 17.95 -15.10
C ARG A 65 -4.85 17.01 -14.44
N PRO A 66 -4.89 16.94 -13.09
CA PRO A 66 -5.85 16.11 -12.38
C PRO A 66 -7.30 16.51 -12.66
N ARG A 67 -8.14 15.54 -13.02
CA ARG A 67 -9.60 15.68 -13.17
C ARG A 67 -10.30 15.16 -11.90
N MET A 68 -10.15 15.85 -10.76
CA MET A 68 -10.53 15.32 -9.45
C MET A 68 -12.00 14.90 -9.34
N ASP A 69 -12.93 15.64 -9.95
CA ASP A 69 -14.36 15.28 -9.90
C ASP A 69 -14.63 13.99 -10.69
N HIS A 70 -13.94 13.79 -11.80
CA HIS A 70 -14.01 12.58 -12.58
C HIS A 70 -13.44 11.36 -11.81
N TYR A 71 -12.31 11.54 -11.10
CA TYR A 71 -11.74 10.47 -10.27
C TYR A 71 -12.64 10.13 -9.08
N ARG A 72 -13.30 11.13 -8.47
CA ARG A 72 -14.27 10.88 -7.39
C ARG A 72 -15.49 10.09 -7.89
N GLU A 73 -15.97 10.41 -9.08
CA GLU A 73 -17.07 9.66 -9.70
C GLU A 73 -16.67 8.21 -9.99
N GLU A 74 -15.50 8.02 -10.59
CA GLU A 74 -14.97 6.69 -10.86
C GLU A 74 -14.76 5.88 -9.57
N SER A 75 -14.24 6.51 -8.52
CA SER A 75 -14.12 5.92 -7.20
C SER A 75 -15.47 5.46 -6.65
N ARG A 76 -16.53 6.29 -6.76
CA ARG A 76 -17.89 5.91 -6.31
C ARG A 76 -18.38 4.65 -7.00
N GLN A 77 -18.19 4.53 -8.32
CA GLN A 77 -18.56 3.35 -9.08
C GLN A 77 -17.79 2.09 -8.60
N ILE A 78 -16.50 2.23 -8.32
CA ILE A 78 -15.68 1.13 -7.79
C ILE A 78 -16.13 0.74 -6.37
N ILE A 79 -16.39 1.71 -5.51
CA ILE A 79 -16.87 1.46 -4.14
C ILE A 79 -18.27 0.81 -4.13
N GLN A 80 -19.14 1.10 -5.11
CA GLN A 80 -20.40 0.37 -5.29
C GLN A 80 -20.14 -1.12 -5.61
N LEU A 81 -19.15 -1.44 -6.45
CA LEU A 81 -18.75 -2.84 -6.71
C LEU A 81 -18.25 -3.52 -5.44
N VAL A 82 -17.44 -2.81 -4.63
CA VAL A 82 -16.97 -3.29 -3.32
C VAL A 82 -18.15 -3.57 -2.39
N GLY A 83 -19.06 -2.63 -2.22
CA GLY A 83 -20.28 -2.81 -1.39
C GLY A 83 -21.18 -3.93 -1.88
N GLY A 84 -21.24 -4.16 -3.20
CA GLY A 84 -21.98 -5.25 -3.81
C GLY A 84 -21.45 -6.66 -3.50
N THR A 85 -20.29 -6.79 -2.82
CA THR A 85 -19.81 -8.08 -2.31
C THR A 85 -20.58 -8.61 -1.12
N GLY A 86 -21.32 -7.75 -0.41
CA GLY A 86 -22.01 -8.08 0.84
C GLY A 86 -21.09 -8.08 2.07
N ALA A 87 -19.79 -7.81 1.91
CA ALA A 87 -18.84 -7.70 3.00
C ALA A 87 -18.96 -6.33 3.71
N ALA A 88 -18.71 -6.30 5.01
CA ALA A 88 -18.42 -5.04 5.67
C ALA A 88 -17.12 -4.45 5.09
N PHE A 89 -17.11 -3.16 4.79
CA PHE A 89 -15.94 -2.53 4.21
C PHE A 89 -15.67 -1.15 4.82
N GLU A 90 -14.40 -0.75 4.77
CA GLU A 90 -13.93 0.56 5.22
C GLU A 90 -13.15 1.21 4.07
N GLN A 91 -13.66 2.30 3.55
CA GLN A 91 -12.97 3.09 2.54
C GLN A 91 -11.88 3.96 3.20
N MET A 92 -10.63 3.73 2.81
CA MET A 92 -9.46 4.44 3.37
C MET A 92 -9.11 5.68 2.57
N SER A 93 -9.29 5.63 1.26
CA SER A 93 -9.00 6.74 0.34
C SER A 93 -9.89 6.65 -0.90
N ILE A 94 -9.61 7.48 -1.89
CA ILE A 94 -10.34 7.48 -3.16
C ILE A 94 -10.14 6.18 -3.97
N ASP A 95 -9.10 5.40 -3.67
CA ASP A 95 -8.71 4.20 -4.44
C ASP A 95 -8.34 2.99 -3.58
N GLU A 96 -8.57 3.08 -2.27
CA GLU A 96 -8.26 1.99 -1.33
C GLU A 96 -9.43 1.73 -0.38
N ALA A 97 -9.72 0.45 -0.15
CA ALA A 97 -10.69 -0.01 0.85
C ALA A 97 -10.22 -1.34 1.48
N TYR A 98 -10.60 -1.56 2.73
CA TYR A 98 -10.55 -2.86 3.37
C TYR A 98 -11.93 -3.50 3.37
N LEU A 99 -11.96 -4.82 3.17
CA LEU A 99 -13.17 -5.62 3.29
C LEU A 99 -12.97 -6.64 4.41
N ASP A 100 -13.95 -6.76 5.29
CA ASP A 100 -14.01 -7.84 6.26
C ASP A 100 -14.88 -8.97 5.72
N LEU A 101 -14.23 -10.09 5.40
CA LEU A 101 -14.86 -11.26 4.83
C LEU A 101 -15.21 -12.33 5.87
N SER A 102 -14.97 -12.08 7.16
CA SER A 102 -15.15 -13.07 8.24
C SER A 102 -16.55 -13.67 8.26
N ALA A 103 -17.58 -12.84 8.07
CA ALA A 103 -18.96 -13.29 8.04
C ALA A 103 -19.34 -14.10 6.78
N LEU A 104 -18.66 -13.85 5.66
CA LEU A 104 -18.93 -14.50 4.37
C LEU A 104 -18.12 -15.78 4.16
N CYS A 105 -17.02 -15.94 4.88
CA CYS A 105 -16.09 -17.05 4.71
C CYS A 105 -15.84 -17.80 6.04
N PRO A 106 -16.88 -18.26 6.76
CA PRO A 106 -16.68 -19.00 7.99
C PRO A 106 -15.91 -20.30 7.72
N ALA A 107 -14.95 -20.63 8.57
CA ALA A 107 -14.10 -21.82 8.47
C ALA A 107 -13.64 -22.27 9.86
N GLU A 108 -13.02 -23.45 9.91
CA GLU A 108 -12.51 -24.05 11.16
C GLU A 108 -11.29 -23.28 11.69
N ASP A 109 -10.48 -22.73 10.79
CA ASP A 109 -9.31 -21.93 11.11
C ASP A 109 -9.16 -20.72 10.15
N GLN A 110 -8.20 -19.86 10.46
CA GLN A 110 -7.97 -18.64 9.69
C GLN A 110 -7.45 -18.92 8.28
N ASP A 111 -6.56 -19.88 8.09
CA ASP A 111 -6.02 -20.21 6.77
C ASP A 111 -7.11 -20.77 5.84
N ALA A 112 -7.98 -21.62 6.34
CA ALA A 112 -9.13 -22.11 5.61
C ALA A 112 -10.12 -20.96 5.24
N ALA A 113 -10.33 -20.00 6.17
CA ALA A 113 -11.17 -18.82 5.89
C ALA A 113 -10.55 -17.93 4.80
N LEU A 114 -9.24 -17.70 4.85
CA LEU A 114 -8.51 -16.93 3.85
C LEU A 114 -8.59 -17.60 2.47
N LEU A 115 -8.41 -18.90 2.38
CA LEU A 115 -8.55 -19.66 1.12
C LEU A 115 -9.98 -19.56 0.56
N LYS A 116 -11.02 -19.67 1.41
CA LYS A 116 -12.42 -19.49 1.00
C LYS A 116 -12.74 -18.09 0.47
N SER A 117 -11.96 -17.08 0.85
CA SER A 117 -12.16 -15.70 0.40
C SER A 117 -11.62 -15.42 -1.01
N LEU A 118 -10.70 -16.25 -1.52
CA LEU A 118 -10.05 -16.04 -2.82
C LEU A 118 -11.03 -15.93 -4.00
N PRO A 119 -12.08 -16.75 -4.12
CA PRO A 119 -13.06 -16.60 -5.20
C PRO A 119 -13.79 -15.24 -5.17
N LEU A 120 -14.09 -14.70 -3.98
CA LEU A 120 -14.68 -13.37 -3.83
C LEU A 120 -13.70 -12.27 -4.29
N ALA A 121 -12.45 -12.37 -3.89
CA ALA A 121 -11.40 -11.44 -4.31
C ALA A 121 -11.19 -11.47 -5.83
N LEU A 122 -11.14 -12.66 -6.44
CA LEU A 122 -11.01 -12.84 -7.89
C LEU A 122 -12.25 -12.26 -8.63
N ASN A 123 -13.45 -12.54 -8.14
CA ASN A 123 -14.68 -12.00 -8.72
C ASN A 123 -14.69 -10.47 -8.69
N LEU A 124 -14.32 -9.86 -7.55
CA LEU A 124 -14.25 -8.40 -7.43
C LEU A 124 -13.23 -7.81 -8.42
N LYS A 125 -12.04 -8.41 -8.56
CA LYS A 125 -11.06 -8.00 -9.57
C LYS A 125 -11.62 -8.06 -10.98
N GLN A 126 -12.28 -9.17 -11.33
CA GLN A 126 -12.88 -9.38 -12.65
C GLN A 126 -13.98 -8.34 -12.92
N ARG A 127 -14.83 -8.06 -11.94
CA ARG A 127 -15.89 -7.05 -12.06
C ARG A 127 -15.31 -5.66 -12.27
N ILE A 128 -14.32 -5.25 -11.48
CA ILE A 128 -13.63 -3.97 -11.66
C ILE A 128 -13.06 -3.89 -13.09
N ARG A 129 -12.43 -4.95 -13.56
CA ARG A 129 -11.84 -5.00 -14.89
C ARG A 129 -12.88 -4.93 -16.01
N SER A 130 -13.96 -5.71 -15.92
CA SER A 130 -15.00 -5.76 -16.96
C SER A 130 -15.89 -4.53 -16.96
N GLU A 131 -16.30 -4.04 -15.79
CA GLU A 131 -17.25 -2.93 -15.66
C GLU A 131 -16.56 -1.54 -15.72
N ARG A 132 -15.31 -1.43 -15.22
CA ARG A 132 -14.59 -0.14 -15.15
C ARG A 132 -13.35 -0.07 -16.05
N GLN A 133 -12.92 -1.18 -16.66
CA GLN A 133 -11.69 -1.25 -17.48
C GLN A 133 -10.44 -0.76 -16.74
N LEU A 134 -10.40 -0.99 -15.44
CA LEU A 134 -9.30 -0.67 -14.54
C LEU A 134 -8.84 -1.94 -13.83
N THR A 135 -7.63 -1.93 -13.29
CA THR A 135 -7.11 -3.04 -12.49
C THR A 135 -7.05 -2.68 -11.01
N ALA A 136 -7.26 -3.69 -10.18
CA ALA A 136 -7.06 -3.62 -8.74
C ALA A 136 -6.12 -4.73 -8.30
N THR A 137 -5.19 -4.41 -7.42
CA THR A 137 -4.39 -5.41 -6.71
C THR A 137 -5.02 -5.65 -5.35
N ILE A 138 -5.28 -6.91 -5.01
CA ILE A 138 -5.90 -7.30 -3.76
C ILE A 138 -4.91 -8.11 -2.92
N GLY A 139 -4.79 -7.75 -1.64
CA GLY A 139 -4.11 -8.53 -0.63
C GLY A 139 -5.11 -9.20 0.29
N VAL A 140 -4.98 -10.51 0.49
CA VAL A 140 -5.80 -11.31 1.39
C VAL A 140 -4.95 -11.77 2.55
N ALA A 141 -5.36 -11.45 3.77
CA ALA A 141 -4.62 -11.80 4.98
C ALA A 141 -5.52 -11.66 6.23
N SER A 142 -5.03 -12.13 7.37
CA SER A 142 -5.77 -12.16 8.63
C SER A 142 -6.00 -10.79 9.29
N ASN A 143 -5.34 -9.73 8.83
CA ASN A 143 -5.50 -8.39 9.37
C ASN A 143 -5.17 -7.30 8.34
N LYS A 144 -5.55 -6.05 8.64
CA LYS A 144 -5.38 -4.89 7.75
C LYS A 144 -3.93 -4.62 7.37
N LEU A 145 -2.97 -4.78 8.31
CA LEU A 145 -1.55 -4.53 8.03
C LEU A 145 -1.02 -5.53 6.98
N LEU A 146 -1.27 -6.80 7.19
CA LEU A 146 -0.84 -7.86 6.28
C LEU A 146 -1.53 -7.73 4.92
N SER A 147 -2.84 -7.45 4.90
CA SER A 147 -3.58 -7.22 3.65
C SER A 147 -3.01 -6.04 2.87
N LYS A 148 -2.60 -4.96 3.55
CA LYS A 148 -1.97 -3.81 2.89
C LYS A 148 -0.62 -4.20 2.27
N ILE A 149 0.24 -4.91 3.00
CA ILE A 149 1.52 -5.41 2.51
C ILE A 149 1.29 -6.33 1.30
N ALA A 150 0.37 -7.29 1.42
CA ALA A 150 0.00 -8.21 0.35
C ALA A 150 -0.49 -7.48 -0.91
N SER A 151 -1.30 -6.42 -0.74
CA SER A 151 -1.81 -5.64 -1.87
C SER A 151 -0.74 -4.87 -2.62
N ASP A 152 0.41 -4.58 -2.01
CA ASP A 152 1.53 -3.90 -2.65
C ASP A 152 2.56 -4.87 -3.25
N TYR A 153 2.54 -6.15 -2.85
CA TYR A 153 3.56 -7.14 -3.16
C TYR A 153 3.65 -7.52 -4.65
N GLN A 154 2.51 -7.70 -5.32
CA GLN A 154 2.43 -8.12 -6.73
C GLN A 154 1.74 -7.09 -7.63
N LYS A 155 1.89 -5.78 -7.35
CA LYS A 155 1.34 -4.74 -8.24
C LYS A 155 2.05 -4.71 -9.59
N PRO A 156 1.31 -4.50 -10.69
CA PRO A 156 -0.13 -4.30 -10.84
C PRO A 156 -0.92 -5.60 -11.05
N ASP A 157 -2.22 -5.51 -10.87
CA ASP A 157 -3.23 -6.56 -11.15
C ASP A 157 -2.98 -7.88 -10.42
N GLY A 158 -2.27 -7.82 -9.28
CA GLY A 158 -1.94 -8.97 -8.45
C GLY A 158 -3.08 -9.41 -7.54
N LEU A 159 -2.95 -10.64 -7.05
CA LEU A 159 -3.71 -11.18 -5.92
C LEU A 159 -2.74 -11.97 -5.05
N THR A 160 -2.49 -11.46 -3.86
CA THR A 160 -1.54 -12.07 -2.93
C THR A 160 -2.26 -12.51 -1.67
N LEU A 161 -2.17 -13.79 -1.34
CA LEU A 161 -2.59 -14.36 -0.07
C LEU A 161 -1.37 -14.48 0.86
N ILE A 162 -1.50 -14.01 2.10
CA ILE A 162 -0.56 -14.29 3.18
C ILE A 162 -1.28 -15.20 4.18
N PRO A 163 -0.96 -16.51 4.22
CA PRO A 163 -1.52 -17.41 5.21
C PRO A 163 -1.16 -16.95 6.64
N GLU A 164 -2.07 -17.18 7.58
CA GLU A 164 -1.81 -16.84 8.98
C GLU A 164 -0.62 -17.66 9.52
N SER A 165 -0.55 -18.94 9.16
CA SER A 165 0.53 -19.85 9.54
C SER A 165 1.91 -19.46 8.97
N GLU A 166 1.96 -18.74 7.83
CA GLU A 166 3.21 -18.39 7.13
C GLU A 166 3.58 -16.91 7.26
N LYS A 167 2.77 -16.08 7.91
CA LYS A 167 2.93 -14.62 7.92
C LYS A 167 4.31 -14.15 8.38
N VAL A 168 4.88 -14.79 9.40
CA VAL A 168 6.21 -14.43 9.93
C VAL A 168 7.29 -14.68 8.88
N GLN A 169 7.24 -15.87 8.25
CA GLN A 169 8.19 -16.25 7.21
C GLN A 169 8.06 -15.37 5.94
N PHE A 170 6.83 -15.10 5.54
CA PHE A 170 6.55 -14.23 4.39
C PHE A 170 7.12 -12.81 4.57
N LEU A 171 7.00 -12.27 5.78
CA LEU A 171 7.45 -10.91 6.08
C LEU A 171 8.98 -10.79 6.16
N ARG A 172 9.69 -11.81 6.62
CA ARG A 172 11.14 -11.76 6.90
C ARG A 172 12.00 -11.15 5.80
N PRO A 173 11.87 -11.58 4.51
CA PRO A 173 12.72 -11.07 3.43
C PRO A 173 12.33 -9.66 2.95
N LEU A 174 11.19 -9.13 3.39
CA LEU A 174 10.72 -7.83 2.92
C LEU A 174 11.57 -6.70 3.49
N PRO A 175 11.90 -5.66 2.69
CA PRO A 175 12.56 -4.49 3.22
C PRO A 175 11.67 -3.78 4.26
N VAL A 176 12.27 -3.15 5.27
CA VAL A 176 11.51 -2.45 6.33
C VAL A 176 10.52 -1.40 5.79
N ARG A 177 10.79 -0.83 4.63
CA ARG A 177 9.88 0.12 3.96
C ARG A 177 8.57 -0.51 3.48
N ALA A 178 8.47 -1.86 3.45
CA ALA A 178 7.20 -2.53 3.17
C ALA A 178 6.18 -2.33 4.29
N LEU A 179 6.64 -1.99 5.49
CA LEU A 179 5.78 -1.65 6.61
C LEU A 179 5.14 -0.27 6.39
N TYR A 180 3.82 -0.21 6.48
CA TYR A 180 3.11 1.05 6.40
C TYR A 180 3.65 2.07 7.41
N GLY A 181 3.95 3.29 6.95
CA GLY A 181 4.53 4.35 7.79
C GLY A 181 6.08 4.41 7.77
N VAL A 182 6.76 3.42 7.18
CA VAL A 182 8.21 3.47 6.95
C VAL A 182 8.50 4.14 5.61
N GLY A 183 8.79 5.44 5.64
CA GLY A 183 9.25 6.20 4.47
C GLY A 183 10.78 6.21 4.35
N LYS A 184 11.31 6.86 3.31
CA LYS A 184 12.76 6.92 3.04
C LYS A 184 13.60 7.38 4.22
N VAL A 185 13.13 8.37 5.00
CA VAL A 185 13.86 8.88 6.17
C VAL A 185 13.95 7.80 7.25
N THR A 186 12.84 7.18 7.58
CA THR A 186 12.76 6.11 8.58
C THR A 186 13.57 4.88 8.14
N GLU A 187 13.45 4.48 6.86
CA GLU A 187 14.26 3.41 6.26
C GLU A 187 15.75 3.69 6.42
N GLY A 188 16.21 4.91 6.07
CA GLY A 188 17.63 5.29 6.21
C GLY A 188 18.13 5.25 7.66
N ILE A 189 17.31 5.63 8.64
CA ILE A 189 17.67 5.56 10.06
C ILE A 189 17.75 4.11 10.53
N LEU A 190 16.77 3.26 10.15
CA LEU A 190 16.76 1.84 10.48
C LEU A 190 17.96 1.11 9.86
N ASN A 191 18.28 1.37 8.59
CA ASN A 191 19.44 0.80 7.91
C ASN A 191 20.74 1.22 8.60
N GLY A 192 20.81 2.46 9.11
CA GLY A 192 21.97 2.98 9.86
C GLY A 192 22.23 2.27 11.20
N VAL A 193 21.26 1.50 11.71
CA VAL A 193 21.41 0.66 12.91
C VAL A 193 21.36 -0.84 12.58
N GLY A 194 21.53 -1.21 11.30
CA GLY A 194 21.59 -2.60 10.84
C GLY A 194 20.24 -3.29 10.66
N VAL A 195 19.15 -2.53 10.58
CA VAL A 195 17.79 -3.06 10.34
C VAL A 195 17.37 -2.71 8.92
N GLU A 196 17.54 -3.63 7.98
CA GLU A 196 17.22 -3.46 6.57
C GLU A 196 15.93 -4.17 6.16
N THR A 197 15.70 -5.34 6.76
CA THR A 197 14.55 -6.21 6.49
C THR A 197 13.60 -6.27 7.67
N VAL A 198 12.39 -6.76 7.40
CA VAL A 198 11.44 -7.08 8.47
C VAL A 198 11.98 -8.21 9.35
N GLY A 199 12.76 -9.15 8.79
CA GLY A 199 13.45 -10.20 9.53
C GLY A 199 14.42 -9.63 10.56
N ASP A 200 15.22 -8.62 10.20
CA ASP A 200 16.13 -7.96 11.14
C ASP A 200 15.36 -7.28 12.28
N LEU A 201 14.17 -6.74 11.98
CA LEU A 201 13.29 -6.15 12.98
C LEU A 201 12.66 -7.21 13.90
N GLN A 202 12.35 -8.40 13.36
CA GLN A 202 11.83 -9.54 14.14
C GLN A 202 12.90 -10.08 15.11
N ASP A 203 14.15 -10.15 14.65
CA ASP A 203 15.29 -10.70 15.39
C ASP A 203 16.05 -9.62 16.20
N TYR A 204 15.57 -8.38 16.21
CA TYR A 204 16.26 -7.29 16.89
C TYR A 204 16.43 -7.57 18.40
N PRO A 205 17.67 -7.66 18.89
CA PRO A 205 17.93 -8.15 20.25
C PRO A 205 17.65 -7.11 21.35
N GLY A 206 17.44 -5.85 20.96
CA GLY A 206 17.19 -4.74 21.86
C GLY A 206 15.71 -4.45 22.07
N ASP A 207 15.43 -3.48 22.94
CA ASP A 207 14.06 -2.97 23.09
C ASP A 207 13.62 -2.20 21.85
N LEU A 208 12.64 -2.74 21.14
CA LEU A 208 12.05 -2.10 19.97
C LEU A 208 11.43 -0.72 20.29
N ARG A 209 11.04 -0.44 21.54
CA ARG A 209 10.55 0.88 21.95
C ARG A 209 11.70 1.87 21.99
N ALA A 210 12.86 1.47 22.51
CA ALA A 210 14.06 2.30 22.51
C ALA A 210 14.54 2.57 21.07
N LEU A 211 14.56 1.53 20.21
CA LEU A 211 14.87 1.70 18.79
C LEU A 211 13.93 2.72 18.11
N VAL A 212 12.62 2.63 18.39
CA VAL A 212 11.64 3.60 17.85
C VAL A 212 11.89 4.99 18.37
N ALA A 213 12.14 5.15 19.67
CA ALA A 213 12.44 6.45 20.26
C ALA A 213 13.69 7.07 19.60
N ASP A 214 14.75 6.29 19.40
CA ASP A 214 15.96 6.73 18.69
C ASP A 214 15.70 7.12 17.21
N VAL A 215 14.89 6.31 16.51
CA VAL A 215 14.49 6.61 15.13
C VAL A 215 13.68 7.90 15.06
N LEU A 216 12.74 8.10 16.00
CA LEU A 216 11.93 9.33 16.06
C LEU A 216 12.76 10.55 16.43
N ALA A 217 13.70 10.42 17.37
CA ALA A 217 14.59 11.51 17.77
C ALA A 217 15.55 11.97 16.63
N LYS A 218 15.88 11.07 15.72
CA LYS A 218 16.77 11.36 14.56
C LYS A 218 16.01 11.89 13.34
N LYS A 219 14.66 11.92 13.37
CA LYS A 219 13.88 12.53 12.30
C LYS A 219 14.06 14.06 12.30
N PRO A 220 14.15 14.70 11.12
CA PRO A 220 14.13 16.15 11.03
C PRO A 220 12.88 16.73 11.70
N ASN A 221 13.00 17.89 12.36
CA ASN A 221 11.90 18.53 13.10
C ASN A 221 10.61 18.80 12.31
N ASP A 222 10.68 18.78 10.97
CA ASP A 222 9.53 18.94 10.08
C ASP A 222 8.68 17.67 9.92
N VAL A 223 9.16 16.54 10.44
CA VAL A 223 8.43 15.26 10.44
C VAL A 223 7.94 15.03 11.85
N VAL A 224 6.69 15.40 12.10
CA VAL A 224 6.01 15.39 13.39
C VAL A 224 6.19 14.05 14.12
N GLY A 225 7.08 14.04 15.11
CA GLY A 225 7.16 12.97 16.10
C GLY A 225 6.09 13.22 17.17
N GLY A 226 5.09 12.36 17.24
CA GLY A 226 4.04 12.39 18.24
C GLY A 226 3.25 11.09 18.23
N GLU A 227 2.24 10.96 19.11
CA GLU A 227 1.36 9.76 19.17
C GLU A 227 0.69 9.41 17.83
N ARG A 228 0.66 10.34 16.87
CA ARG A 228 0.14 10.18 15.51
C ARG A 228 1.20 9.87 14.46
N ASP A 229 2.47 9.60 14.86
CA ASP A 229 3.50 9.22 13.88
C ASP A 229 3.11 7.90 13.18
N PRO A 230 3.00 7.87 11.84
CA PRO A 230 2.61 6.68 11.09
C PRO A 230 3.53 5.47 11.36
N PHE A 231 4.82 5.70 11.62
CA PHE A 231 5.76 4.63 11.95
C PHE A 231 5.46 4.01 13.31
N LEU A 232 5.16 4.81 14.33
CA LEU A 232 4.77 4.29 15.65
C LEU A 232 3.47 3.48 15.56
N HIS A 233 2.49 3.95 14.76
CA HIS A 233 1.27 3.20 14.48
C HIS A 233 1.56 1.89 13.75
N ALA A 234 2.41 1.93 12.72
CA ALA A 234 2.81 0.74 11.98
C ALA A 234 3.51 -0.28 12.87
N LEU A 235 4.40 0.17 13.76
CA LEU A 235 5.09 -0.72 14.68
C LEU A 235 4.17 -1.34 15.73
N LYS A 236 3.22 -0.56 16.27
CA LYS A 236 2.18 -1.09 17.17
C LYS A 236 1.31 -2.12 16.45
N ALA A 237 0.90 -1.85 15.22
CA ALA A 237 0.14 -2.78 14.39
C ALA A 237 0.96 -4.03 14.04
N PHE A 238 2.24 -3.87 13.71
CA PHE A 238 3.18 -4.97 13.45
C PHE A 238 3.34 -5.89 14.68
N LYS A 239 3.58 -5.32 15.86
CA LYS A 239 3.60 -6.09 17.12
C LYS A 239 2.29 -6.84 17.36
N LYS A 240 1.15 -6.20 17.13
CA LYS A 240 -0.17 -6.84 17.29
C LYS A 240 -0.36 -7.96 16.26
N ALA A 241 0.07 -7.77 15.04
CA ALA A 241 -0.02 -8.76 13.97
C ALA A 241 0.84 -10.00 14.24
N LEU A 242 2.00 -9.83 14.89
CA LEU A 242 2.91 -10.92 15.25
C LEU A 242 2.52 -11.68 16.54
N ARG A 243 1.73 -11.09 17.45
CA ARG A 243 1.38 -11.67 18.75
C ARG A 243 0.62 -13.00 18.72
N HIS A 244 0.12 -13.44 17.57
CA HIS A 244 -0.63 -14.68 17.45
C HIS A 244 0.24 -15.91 17.16
N TYR A 245 1.59 -15.77 17.05
CA TYR A 245 2.48 -16.90 16.80
C TYR A 245 3.82 -16.77 17.54
N GLY A 246 3.94 -17.62 18.60
CA GLY A 246 5.18 -17.88 19.30
C GLY A 246 5.60 -16.82 20.31
N PRO A 247 6.46 -17.21 21.25
CA PRO A 247 6.86 -16.34 22.34
C PRO A 247 7.80 -15.24 21.84
N ILE A 248 7.25 -14.11 21.49
CA ILE A 248 7.91 -12.86 21.85
C ILE A 248 7.44 -12.64 23.28
N GLU A 249 8.12 -13.35 24.18
CA GLU A 249 7.93 -13.22 25.60
C GLU A 249 8.03 -11.73 25.95
N ASP A 250 7.01 -11.23 26.61
CA ASP A 250 6.93 -10.01 27.38
C ASP A 250 7.59 -8.75 26.77
N ILE A 251 6.91 -8.18 25.77
CA ILE A 251 6.96 -6.74 25.66
C ILE A 251 5.72 -6.24 26.40
N GLY A 252 5.89 -6.17 27.73
CA GLY A 252 4.90 -5.67 28.67
C GLY A 252 4.24 -4.38 28.20
N CYS A 253 2.98 -4.22 28.56
CA CYS A 253 2.10 -3.07 28.33
C CYS A 253 2.74 -1.73 28.64
#